data_b155deba38432a629bac4639e02191f7
#
_entry.id   b155deba38432a629bac4639e02191f7
#
_cell.length_a   1.000
_cell.length_b   1.000
_cell.length_c   1.000
_cell.angle_alpha   90.00
_cell.angle_beta   90.00
_cell.angle_gamma   90.00
#
_symmetry.space_group_name_H-M   'P 1'
#
loop_
_entity.id
_entity.type
_entity.pdbx_description
1 polymer ?
#
loop_
_entity_poly.entity_id
_entity_poly.type
_entity_poly.pdbx_seq_one_letter_code
_entity_poly.pdbx_strand_id
1 'polypeptide(L)'
;MQNTKNQARSSGIHARHNPTNDKTVSDDLQNASGNIVAPPRYRLTKLGEQMARLPIDPKIARILLAAKKHDCMAEILVIASALSIQDPRERPLEARDAAAKAHERFTDKQSDFLAYLNIWDSFQRERDKGLSNKQLVQWCRQYFLSHLRMREWREL
;
A
#
# COMPACT_ATOMS: atom_id res chain seq x y z
N MET A 1 32.17 53.60 -26.86
CA MET A 1 31.12 53.52 -27.90
C MET A 1 30.24 52.38 -27.64
N GLN A 2 28.95 52.69 -27.49
CA GLN A 2 27.71 51.89 -27.58
C GLN A 2 27.48 50.80 -26.53
N ASN A 3 26.75 51.20 -25.65
CA ASN A 3 25.53 50.97 -24.91
C ASN A 3 24.52 50.07 -25.66
N THR A 4 24.17 48.89 -25.11
CA THR A 4 22.89 48.23 -25.41
C THR A 4 22.32 47.60 -24.15
N LYS A 5 21.31 48.29 -23.62
CA LYS A 5 20.35 47.82 -22.62
C LYS A 5 19.56 46.66 -23.19
N ASN A 6 19.49 45.55 -22.48
CA ASN A 6 18.50 44.51 -22.73
C ASN A 6 17.54 44.45 -21.54
N GLN A 7 16.33 44.95 -21.80
CA GLN A 7 15.18 44.92 -20.89
C GLN A 7 14.66 43.50 -20.80
N ALA A 8 14.74 42.92 -19.63
CA ALA A 8 14.01 41.71 -19.30
C ALA A 8 12.51 42.05 -19.09
N ARG A 9 11.68 41.57 -19.99
CA ARG A 9 10.22 41.63 -19.85
C ARG A 9 9.77 40.64 -18.78
N SER A 10 9.29 41.18 -17.67
CA SER A 10 8.51 40.46 -16.68
C SER A 10 7.16 40.02 -17.30
N SER A 11 7.01 38.74 -17.62
CA SER A 11 5.71 38.16 -17.94
C SER A 11 5.03 37.72 -16.64
N GLY A 12 4.13 38.60 -16.16
CA GLY A 12 3.24 38.27 -15.06
C GLY A 12 2.31 37.09 -15.45
N ILE A 13 2.50 35.99 -14.82
CA ILE A 13 1.54 34.87 -14.88
C ILE A 13 0.36 35.26 -13.99
N HIS A 14 -0.69 35.77 -14.59
CA HIS A 14 -1.99 35.87 -13.93
C HIS A 14 -2.50 34.48 -13.68
N ALA A 15 -2.36 34.02 -12.44
CA ALA A 15 -3.12 32.89 -11.94
C ALA A 15 -4.62 33.21 -12.07
N ARG A 16 -5.29 32.62 -13.04
CA ARG A 16 -6.73 32.66 -13.13
C ARG A 16 -7.26 31.88 -11.93
N HIS A 17 -7.79 32.62 -10.97
CA HIS A 17 -8.59 32.08 -9.88
C HIS A 17 -9.83 31.45 -10.52
N ASN A 18 -9.85 30.12 -10.56
CA ASN A 18 -11.04 29.38 -10.96
C ASN A 18 -11.95 29.35 -9.73
N PRO A 19 -13.11 29.98 -9.74
CA PRO A 19 -14.04 29.86 -8.63
C PRO A 19 -14.48 28.39 -8.59
N THR A 20 -13.97 27.66 -7.63
CA THR A 20 -14.47 26.33 -7.28
C THR A 20 -15.96 26.50 -6.99
N ASN A 21 -16.75 25.84 -7.81
CA ASN A 21 -18.19 25.72 -7.71
C ASN A 21 -18.47 24.95 -6.40
N ASP A 22 -18.48 25.69 -5.30
CA ASP A 22 -18.96 25.19 -4.00
C ASP A 22 -20.51 25.13 -4.06
N LYS A 23 -20.97 24.17 -4.86
CA LYS A 23 -22.36 23.74 -4.74
C LYS A 23 -22.44 22.96 -3.44
N THR A 24 -22.95 23.64 -2.44
CA THR A 24 -23.28 23.03 -1.15
C THR A 24 -24.15 21.79 -1.41
N VAL A 25 -23.84 20.70 -0.70
CA VAL A 25 -24.55 19.40 -0.74
C VAL A 25 -26.08 19.52 -0.59
N SER A 26 -26.57 20.67 -0.19
CA SER A 26 -27.98 21.03 -0.06
C SER A 26 -28.73 21.17 -1.39
N ASP A 27 -28.05 21.54 -2.49
CA ASP A 27 -28.74 21.80 -3.76
C ASP A 27 -29.09 20.52 -4.53
N ASP A 28 -28.38 19.42 -4.27
CA ASP A 28 -28.63 18.12 -4.91
C ASP A 28 -29.80 17.34 -4.27
N LEU A 29 -30.36 17.84 -3.16
CA LEU A 29 -31.46 17.18 -2.45
C LEU A 29 -32.87 17.69 -2.85
N GLN A 30 -32.94 18.61 -3.82
CA GLN A 30 -34.23 19.15 -4.30
C GLN A 30 -34.55 18.57 -5.68
N ASN A 31 -35.77 18.06 -5.83
CA ASN A 31 -36.28 17.69 -7.16
C ASN A 31 -36.76 18.95 -7.93
N ALA A 32 -37.06 18.79 -9.22
CA ALA A 32 -37.53 19.88 -10.09
C ALA A 32 -38.79 20.61 -9.56
N SER A 33 -39.45 20.10 -8.53
CA SER A 33 -40.62 20.71 -7.88
C SER A 33 -40.29 21.39 -6.53
N GLY A 34 -38.98 21.51 -6.19
CA GLY A 34 -38.54 22.14 -4.94
C GLY A 34 -38.78 21.33 -3.65
N ASN A 35 -39.22 20.09 -3.77
CA ASN A 35 -39.45 19.23 -2.62
C ASN A 35 -38.13 18.62 -2.16
N ILE A 36 -37.89 18.56 -0.84
CA ILE A 36 -36.73 17.89 -0.25
C ILE A 36 -36.82 16.40 -0.52
N VAL A 37 -35.93 15.87 -1.34
CA VAL A 37 -35.83 14.44 -1.59
C VAL A 37 -35.04 13.82 -0.43
N ALA A 38 -35.63 12.86 0.27
CA ALA A 38 -34.93 12.15 1.33
C ALA A 38 -33.71 11.46 0.73
N PRO A 39 -32.54 11.55 1.40
CA PRO A 39 -31.31 10.91 0.89
C PRO A 39 -31.55 9.41 0.70
N PRO A 40 -30.94 8.81 -0.33
CA PRO A 40 -31.10 7.40 -0.60
C PRO A 40 -30.67 6.58 0.62
N ARG A 41 -31.52 5.68 1.07
CA ARG A 41 -31.23 4.78 2.20
C ARG A 41 -30.34 3.66 1.69
N TYR A 42 -29.03 3.80 1.89
CA TYR A 42 -28.08 2.73 1.60
C TYR A 42 -28.17 1.63 2.66
N ARG A 43 -28.16 0.39 2.22
CA ARG A 43 -28.05 -0.79 3.08
C ARG A 43 -26.78 -1.55 2.73
N LEU A 44 -26.07 -2.02 3.73
CA LEU A 44 -24.94 -2.90 3.53
C LEU A 44 -25.41 -4.24 2.92
N THR A 45 -24.66 -4.76 2.00
CA THR A 45 -24.81 -6.15 1.56
C THR A 45 -24.33 -7.09 2.67
N LYS A 46 -24.71 -8.37 2.63
CA LYS A 46 -24.19 -9.38 3.57
C LYS A 46 -22.65 -9.38 3.64
N LEU A 47 -21.99 -9.20 2.50
CA LEU A 47 -20.53 -9.07 2.43
C LEU A 47 -20.04 -7.78 3.10
N GLY A 48 -20.71 -6.65 2.85
CA GLY A 48 -20.40 -5.37 3.49
C GLY A 48 -20.53 -5.43 5.02
N GLU A 49 -21.54 -6.15 5.53
CA GLU A 49 -21.70 -6.38 6.97
C GLU A 49 -20.54 -7.20 7.56
N GLN A 50 -20.09 -8.22 6.83
CA GLN A 50 -18.93 -9.02 7.25
C GLN A 50 -17.64 -8.19 7.24
N MET A 51 -17.42 -7.37 6.21
CA MET A 51 -16.26 -6.47 6.13
C MET A 51 -16.28 -5.43 7.25
N ALA A 52 -17.45 -4.85 7.56
CA ALA A 52 -17.59 -3.83 8.60
C ALA A 52 -17.24 -4.34 10.02
N ARG A 53 -17.27 -5.66 10.24
CA ARG A 53 -16.87 -6.29 11.51
C ARG A 53 -15.34 -6.43 11.66
N LEU A 54 -14.57 -6.24 10.59
CA LEU A 54 -13.13 -6.37 10.61
C LEU A 54 -12.52 -4.98 10.76
N PRO A 55 -11.74 -4.68 11.82
CA PRO A 55 -11.14 -3.37 12.04
C PRO A 55 -9.86 -3.19 11.20
N ILE A 56 -9.95 -3.45 9.89
CA ILE A 56 -8.85 -3.41 8.93
C ILE A 56 -9.31 -2.72 7.64
N ASP A 57 -8.35 -2.41 6.77
CA ASP A 57 -8.66 -1.83 5.45
C ASP A 57 -9.69 -2.69 4.69
N PRO A 58 -10.74 -2.08 4.10
CA PRO A 58 -11.80 -2.82 3.40
C PRO A 58 -11.28 -3.71 2.26
N LYS A 59 -10.20 -3.32 1.58
CA LYS A 59 -9.58 -4.15 0.53
C LYS A 59 -8.99 -5.43 1.12
N ILE A 60 -8.28 -5.30 2.24
CA ILE A 60 -7.72 -6.45 2.96
C ILE A 60 -8.84 -7.35 3.51
N ALA A 61 -9.87 -6.75 4.13
CA ALA A 61 -11.05 -7.48 4.58
C ALA A 61 -11.69 -8.29 3.45
N ARG A 62 -11.81 -7.71 2.25
CA ARG A 62 -12.37 -8.39 1.07
C ARG A 62 -11.52 -9.56 0.62
N ILE A 63 -10.19 -9.41 0.63
CA ILE A 63 -9.24 -10.47 0.28
C ILE A 63 -9.35 -11.63 1.28
N LEU A 64 -9.34 -11.36 2.59
CA LEU A 64 -9.48 -12.38 3.63
C LEU A 64 -10.80 -13.16 3.53
N LEU A 65 -11.92 -12.46 3.29
CA LEU A 65 -13.22 -13.12 3.11
C LEU A 65 -13.26 -14.00 1.84
N ALA A 66 -12.52 -13.64 0.79
CA ALA A 66 -12.37 -14.48 -0.40
C ALA A 66 -11.49 -15.69 -0.15
N ALA A 67 -10.39 -15.54 0.61
CA ALA A 67 -9.45 -16.62 0.94
C ALA A 67 -10.13 -17.83 1.59
N LYS A 68 -11.14 -17.58 2.43
CA LYS A 68 -11.94 -18.63 3.06
C LYS A 68 -12.64 -19.53 2.03
N LYS A 69 -13.04 -18.98 0.88
CA LYS A 69 -13.72 -19.75 -0.18
C LYS A 69 -12.75 -20.55 -1.03
N HIS A 70 -11.48 -20.18 -1.04
CA HIS A 70 -10.43 -20.77 -1.88
C HIS A 70 -9.45 -21.62 -1.08
N ASP A 71 -9.72 -21.82 0.21
CA ASP A 71 -8.90 -22.63 1.12
C ASP A 71 -7.41 -22.24 1.15
N CYS A 72 -7.15 -20.92 1.05
CA CYS A 72 -5.81 -20.33 1.06
C CYS A 72 -5.66 -19.26 2.15
N MET A 73 -6.29 -19.48 3.31
CA MET A 73 -6.32 -18.51 4.39
C MET A 73 -4.93 -18.23 4.97
N ALA A 74 -4.10 -19.26 5.13
CA ALA A 74 -2.76 -19.13 5.71
C ALA A 74 -1.87 -18.24 4.84
N GLU A 75 -1.85 -18.48 3.55
CA GLU A 75 -1.07 -17.71 2.56
C GLU A 75 -1.56 -16.26 2.50
N ILE A 76 -2.87 -16.08 2.49
CA ILE A 76 -3.46 -14.74 2.43
C ILE A 76 -3.24 -13.94 3.73
N LEU A 77 -3.20 -14.58 4.88
CA LEU A 77 -2.85 -13.90 6.14
C LEU A 77 -1.41 -13.36 6.08
N VAL A 78 -0.46 -14.15 5.59
CA VAL A 78 0.93 -13.71 5.40
C VAL A 78 1.01 -12.53 4.42
N ILE A 79 0.31 -12.60 3.29
CA ILE A 79 0.28 -11.52 2.29
C ILE A 79 -0.41 -10.27 2.87
N ALA A 80 -1.56 -10.43 3.53
CA ALA A 80 -2.33 -9.33 4.09
C ALA A 80 -1.54 -8.55 5.15
N SER A 81 -0.84 -9.26 6.04
CA SER A 81 0.04 -8.64 7.02
C SER A 81 1.24 -7.95 6.37
N ALA A 82 1.84 -8.53 5.32
CA ALA A 82 2.89 -7.85 4.54
C ALA A 82 2.41 -6.53 3.91
N LEU A 83 1.18 -6.50 3.42
CA LEU A 83 0.57 -5.29 2.83
C LEU A 83 0.17 -4.24 3.88
N SER A 84 0.13 -4.60 5.14
CA SER A 84 -0.22 -3.72 6.26
C SER A 84 0.99 -3.01 6.88
N ILE A 85 2.20 -3.42 6.49
CA ILE A 85 3.46 -2.81 6.92
C ILE A 85 4.17 -2.15 5.73
N GLN A 86 5.26 -1.44 6.03
CA GLN A 86 6.17 -0.99 4.98
C GLN A 86 6.90 -2.19 4.37
N ASP A 87 7.06 -2.22 3.01
CA ASP A 87 7.74 -3.31 2.29
C ASP A 87 9.07 -3.68 2.99
N PRO A 88 9.25 -4.93 3.40
CA PRO A 88 10.48 -5.36 4.07
C PRO A 88 11.72 -5.32 3.17
N ARG A 89 11.57 -5.26 1.85
CA ARG A 89 12.68 -5.19 0.89
C ARG A 89 13.28 -3.79 0.87
N GLU A 90 14.57 -3.69 1.13
CA GLU A 90 15.32 -2.44 1.07
C GLU A 90 16.02 -2.31 -0.29
N ARG A 91 16.03 -1.10 -0.85
CA ARG A 91 16.68 -0.79 -2.13
C ARG A 91 17.50 0.49 -1.98
N PRO A 92 18.64 0.44 -1.27
CA PRO A 92 19.52 1.59 -1.13
C PRO A 92 19.99 2.09 -2.49
N LEU A 93 20.08 3.40 -2.68
CA LEU A 93 20.48 4.00 -3.96
C LEU A 93 21.86 3.51 -4.41
N GLU A 94 22.78 3.40 -3.45
CA GLU A 94 24.17 3.00 -3.69
C GLU A 94 24.34 1.51 -4.01
N ALA A 95 23.35 0.68 -3.68
CA ALA A 95 23.40 -0.78 -3.82
C ALA A 95 22.17 -1.34 -4.55
N ARG A 96 21.56 -0.55 -5.42
CA ARG A 96 20.27 -0.90 -6.06
C ARG A 96 20.32 -2.19 -6.84
N ASP A 97 21.38 -2.39 -7.63
CA ASP A 97 21.55 -3.59 -8.46
C ASP A 97 21.86 -4.83 -7.60
N ALA A 98 22.68 -4.67 -6.56
CA ALA A 98 22.95 -5.73 -5.61
C ALA A 98 21.70 -6.17 -4.85
N ALA A 99 20.87 -5.20 -4.43
CA ALA A 99 19.58 -5.46 -3.78
C ALA A 99 18.62 -6.17 -4.74
N ALA A 100 18.50 -5.72 -5.99
CA ALA A 100 17.66 -6.34 -7.01
C ALA A 100 18.06 -7.81 -7.22
N LYS A 101 19.36 -8.07 -7.41
CA LYS A 101 19.89 -9.42 -7.55
C LYS A 101 19.64 -10.30 -6.32
N ALA A 102 19.78 -9.75 -5.12
CA ALA A 102 19.50 -10.48 -3.89
C ALA A 102 17.99 -10.82 -3.75
N HIS A 103 17.11 -9.96 -4.24
CA HIS A 103 15.66 -10.19 -4.20
C HIS A 103 15.16 -11.16 -5.27
N GLU A 104 15.90 -11.40 -6.37
CA GLU A 104 15.54 -12.35 -7.44
C GLU A 104 15.20 -13.74 -6.89
N ARG A 105 15.89 -14.19 -5.85
CA ARG A 105 15.64 -15.49 -5.20
C ARG A 105 14.23 -15.62 -4.60
N PHE A 106 13.58 -14.50 -4.29
CA PHE A 106 12.23 -14.47 -3.73
C PHE A 106 11.17 -14.19 -4.79
N THR A 107 11.59 -13.73 -5.98
CA THR A 107 10.69 -13.35 -7.06
C THR A 107 9.97 -14.57 -7.61
N ASP A 108 8.69 -14.41 -7.89
CA ASP A 108 7.89 -15.36 -8.65
C ASP A 108 7.45 -14.73 -9.98
N LYS A 109 7.43 -15.52 -11.05
CA LYS A 109 7.07 -15.03 -12.39
C LYS A 109 5.57 -14.80 -12.57
N GLN A 110 4.75 -15.40 -11.74
CA GLN A 110 3.29 -15.36 -11.86
C GLN A 110 2.67 -14.27 -11.00
N SER A 111 3.29 -13.94 -9.83
CA SER A 111 2.70 -13.01 -8.89
C SER A 111 3.72 -12.41 -7.93
N ASP A 112 3.67 -11.09 -7.78
CA ASP A 112 4.44 -10.37 -6.75
C ASP A 112 4.02 -10.76 -5.31
N PHE A 113 2.80 -11.24 -5.13
CA PHE A 113 2.33 -11.71 -3.83
C PHE A 113 3.05 -12.99 -3.40
N LEU A 114 3.40 -13.86 -4.33
CA LEU A 114 4.19 -15.05 -4.05
C LEU A 114 5.61 -14.71 -3.57
N ALA A 115 6.14 -13.56 -3.98
CA ALA A 115 7.42 -13.09 -3.46
C ALA A 115 7.37 -12.83 -1.95
N TYR A 116 6.26 -12.32 -1.41
CA TYR A 116 6.09 -12.18 0.04
C TYR A 116 6.07 -13.54 0.75
N LEU A 117 5.37 -14.53 0.21
CA LEU A 117 5.39 -15.88 0.76
C LEU A 117 6.80 -16.48 0.76
N ASN A 118 7.54 -16.32 -0.34
CA ASN A 118 8.91 -16.80 -0.46
C ASN A 118 9.86 -16.14 0.55
N ILE A 119 9.71 -14.83 0.81
CA ILE A 119 10.46 -14.10 1.83
C ILE A 119 10.09 -14.64 3.22
N TRP A 120 8.79 -14.74 3.50
CA TRP A 120 8.29 -15.23 4.77
C TRP A 120 8.79 -16.63 5.10
N ASP A 121 8.62 -17.58 4.20
CA ASP A 121 9.04 -18.97 4.37
C ASP A 121 10.56 -19.09 4.53
N SER A 122 11.31 -18.28 3.81
CA SER A 122 12.76 -18.25 3.94
C SER A 122 13.18 -17.74 5.30
N PHE A 123 12.57 -16.66 5.78
CA PHE A 123 12.84 -16.09 7.09
C PHE A 123 12.44 -17.05 8.22
N GLN A 124 11.28 -17.69 8.13
CA GLN A 124 10.82 -18.68 9.11
C GLN A 124 11.75 -19.88 9.19
N ARG A 125 12.17 -20.42 8.05
CA ARG A 125 13.15 -21.51 7.98
C ARG A 125 14.47 -21.19 8.68
N GLU A 126 14.98 -19.97 8.51
CA GLU A 126 16.22 -19.56 9.18
C GLU A 126 16.02 -19.43 10.70
N ARG A 127 14.86 -18.95 11.12
CA ARG A 127 14.51 -18.87 12.54
C ARG A 127 14.35 -20.27 13.17
N ASP A 128 13.71 -21.18 12.47
CA ASP A 128 13.45 -22.57 12.95
C ASP A 128 14.74 -23.40 13.08
N LYS A 129 15.82 -22.99 12.37
CA LYS A 129 17.18 -23.50 12.58
C LYS A 129 17.78 -23.09 13.93
N GLY A 130 17.10 -22.25 14.70
CA GLY A 130 17.56 -21.79 16.00
C GLY A 130 18.59 -20.64 15.91
N LEU A 131 18.61 -19.88 14.81
CA LEU A 131 19.51 -18.74 14.66
C LEU A 131 19.23 -17.70 15.77
N SER A 132 20.30 -17.18 16.35
CA SER A 132 20.21 -16.05 17.28
C SER A 132 19.69 -14.79 16.57
N ASN A 133 19.15 -13.85 17.34
CA ASN A 133 18.67 -12.58 16.78
C ASN A 133 19.76 -11.84 15.95
N LYS A 134 21.02 -11.89 16.40
CA LYS A 134 22.16 -11.30 15.69
C LYS A 134 22.36 -11.96 14.31
N GLN A 135 22.24 -13.27 14.22
CA GLN A 135 22.37 -14.02 12.98
C GLN A 135 21.18 -13.74 12.04
N LEU A 136 19.96 -13.62 12.56
CA LEU A 136 18.79 -13.22 11.76
C LEU A 136 18.95 -11.80 11.19
N VAL A 137 19.46 -10.86 11.97
CA VAL A 137 19.80 -9.50 11.47
C VAL A 137 20.83 -9.58 10.34
N GLN A 138 21.87 -10.40 10.50
CA GLN A 138 22.88 -10.56 9.47
C GLN A 138 22.31 -11.21 8.20
N TRP A 139 21.47 -12.22 8.36
CA TRP A 139 20.75 -12.83 7.24
C TRP A 139 19.87 -11.81 6.50
N CYS A 140 19.06 -11.02 7.22
CA CYS A 140 18.27 -9.96 6.60
C CYS A 140 19.13 -8.98 5.81
N ARG A 141 20.26 -8.52 6.37
CA ARG A 141 21.18 -7.60 5.69
C ARG A 141 21.77 -8.20 4.41
N GLN A 142 22.10 -9.49 4.43
CA GLN A 142 22.64 -10.20 3.25
C GLN A 142 21.66 -10.17 2.08
N TYR A 143 20.36 -10.17 2.37
CA TYR A 143 19.31 -10.17 1.35
C TYR A 143 18.60 -8.82 1.19
N PHE A 144 19.18 -7.74 1.71
CA PHE A 144 18.58 -6.40 1.69
C PHE A 144 17.12 -6.42 2.20
N LEU A 145 16.91 -7.10 3.32
CA LEU A 145 15.65 -7.12 4.04
C LEU A 145 15.79 -6.34 5.35
N SER A 146 14.79 -5.53 5.67
CA SER A 146 14.72 -4.84 6.98
C SER A 146 14.32 -5.83 8.07
N HIS A 147 15.25 -6.16 8.96
CA HIS A 147 14.96 -7.02 10.11
C HIS A 147 13.86 -6.45 11.00
N LEU A 148 13.80 -5.12 11.15
CA LEU A 148 12.76 -4.45 11.93
C LEU A 148 11.37 -4.73 11.33
N ARG A 149 11.21 -4.55 10.02
CA ARG A 149 9.94 -4.81 9.32
C ARG A 149 9.61 -6.30 9.28
N MET A 150 10.58 -7.18 9.15
CA MET A 150 10.37 -8.63 9.26
C MET A 150 9.86 -9.03 10.65
N ARG A 151 10.32 -8.36 11.70
CA ARG A 151 9.81 -8.56 13.06
C ARG A 151 8.39 -8.02 13.22
N GLU A 152 8.14 -6.80 12.74
CA GLU A 152 6.82 -6.18 12.71
C GLU A 152 5.81 -7.08 11.97
N TRP A 153 6.20 -7.58 10.80
CA TRP A 153 5.39 -8.51 10.00
C TRP A 153 4.96 -9.76 10.79
N ARG A 154 5.86 -10.29 11.59
CA ARG A 154 5.59 -11.48 12.40
C ARG A 154 4.66 -11.21 13.59
N GLU A 155 4.63 -9.98 14.09
CA GLU A 155 3.82 -9.57 15.25
C GLU A 155 2.36 -9.27 14.88
N LEU A 156 2.04 -9.21 13.58
CA LEU A 156 0.70 -9.05 13.03
C LEU A 156 0.02 -10.40 12.80
#